data_e9f711d126d4f08031d793f85eaf391e
#
_entry.id   e9f711d126d4f08031d793f85eaf391e
#
_cell.length_a   1.000
_cell.length_b   1.000
_cell.length_c   1.000
_cell.angle_alpha   90.00
_cell.angle_beta   90.00
_cell.angle_gamma   90.00
#
_symmetry.space_group_name_H-M   'P 1'
#
loop_
_entity.id
_entity.type
_entity.pdbx_description
1 polymer ?
#
loop_
_entity_poly.entity_id
_entity_poly.type
_entity_poly.pdbx_seq_one_letter_code
_entity_poly.pdbx_strand_id
1 'polypeptide(L)'
;MQILGIMDNSQHVPGAVTAVVTTYEPDLQTLEAQFVRLAGQIDALLVIDNGSANAAKVAQLVSQFSFAQFCGVGENRGLGWAHNQGLRQALAEGADAVLLLDQDSLPSENMVAALRQALLQQRERGVRTAAVGARYLGTDQGHPSYFVQFGRLRFRRCFCPAGHAGELIRADMLISSGTLFSREALESVGLMDEKLFIDHLDTEWFLRAGAEGWQSFGTCDALMDHGLGDRTVRVWLGRWRYLPVHQPFRYYYVYRNSLLLWQRDYPSRRWKHTDMLRLAKMFFVFAFFAGQRLKNFAMMCRGIRDGLAGKTGRLNQDLLP
;
A
#
# COMPACT_ATOMS: atom_id res chain seq x y z
N MET A 1 50.49 4.31 20.05
CA MET A 1 49.65 3.11 19.98
C MET A 1 48.30 3.59 19.41
N GLN A 2 48.20 3.58 18.09
CA GLN A 2 47.03 4.02 17.32
C GLN A 2 46.00 2.90 17.31
N ILE A 3 44.81 3.16 17.81
CA ILE A 3 43.66 2.26 17.66
C ILE A 3 43.05 2.60 16.29
N LEU A 4 43.25 1.71 15.33
CA LEU A 4 42.56 1.73 14.04
C LEU A 4 41.07 1.43 14.29
N GLY A 5 40.22 2.42 14.04
CA GLY A 5 38.79 2.23 13.91
C GLY A 5 38.50 1.35 12.72
N ILE A 6 37.90 0.22 12.96
CA ILE A 6 37.29 -0.64 11.93
C ILE A 6 36.08 0.15 11.40
N MET A 7 36.25 0.78 10.24
CA MET A 7 35.11 1.23 9.45
C MET A 7 34.48 -0.04 8.88
N ASP A 8 33.29 -0.35 9.36
CA ASP A 8 32.40 -1.33 8.75
C ASP A 8 31.99 -0.78 7.36
N ASN A 9 32.70 -1.27 6.37
CA ASN A 9 32.49 -0.91 4.99
C ASN A 9 31.44 -1.87 4.42
N SER A 10 30.19 -1.80 4.93
CA SER A 10 29.04 -2.38 4.23
C SER A 10 28.95 -1.67 2.87
N GLN A 11 29.42 -2.34 1.83
CA GLN A 11 29.47 -1.80 0.47
C GLN A 11 28.04 -1.51 0.03
N HIS A 12 27.64 -0.22 0.13
CA HIS A 12 26.41 0.28 -0.42
C HIS A 12 26.40 0.03 -1.94
N VAL A 13 25.54 -0.89 -2.40
CA VAL A 13 25.36 -1.17 -3.81
C VAL A 13 24.40 -0.13 -4.38
N PRO A 14 24.86 0.83 -5.20
CA PRO A 14 23.98 1.87 -5.72
C PRO A 14 22.80 1.28 -6.48
N GLY A 15 21.59 1.66 -6.09
CA GLY A 15 20.35 1.21 -6.71
C GLY A 15 19.79 -0.10 -6.14
N ALA A 16 20.24 -0.54 -4.97
CA ALA A 16 19.73 -1.73 -4.30
C ALA A 16 18.22 -1.62 -3.98
N VAL A 17 17.45 -2.62 -4.38
CA VAL A 17 16.00 -2.71 -4.12
C VAL A 17 15.73 -3.86 -3.16
N THR A 18 15.19 -3.53 -2.00
CA THR A 18 14.63 -4.51 -1.07
C THR A 18 13.11 -4.54 -1.21
N ALA A 19 12.55 -5.73 -1.42
CA ALA A 19 11.11 -5.93 -1.35
C ALA A 19 10.69 -6.25 0.09
N VAL A 20 9.56 -5.72 0.51
CA VAL A 20 8.91 -6.03 1.78
C VAL A 20 7.54 -6.61 1.48
N VAL A 21 7.32 -7.85 1.87
CA VAL A 21 6.04 -8.55 1.78
C VAL A 21 5.46 -8.68 3.18
N THR A 22 4.26 -8.15 3.39
CA THR A 22 3.55 -8.32 4.66
C THR A 22 2.55 -9.46 4.55
N THR A 23 2.62 -10.42 5.49
CA THR A 23 1.74 -11.57 5.52
C THR A 23 0.83 -11.59 6.75
N TYR A 24 -0.42 -12.05 6.56
CA TYR A 24 -1.37 -12.42 7.59
C TYR A 24 -2.30 -13.50 7.05
N GLU A 25 -2.19 -14.73 7.57
CA GLU A 25 -2.90 -15.92 7.08
C GLU A 25 -2.74 -16.12 5.55
N PRO A 26 -1.51 -16.10 4.99
CA PRO A 26 -1.31 -16.15 3.56
C PRO A 26 -1.63 -17.53 2.97
N ASP A 27 -2.09 -17.55 1.72
CA ASP A 27 -2.03 -18.74 0.87
C ASP A 27 -0.58 -19.00 0.45
N LEU A 28 -0.06 -20.16 0.82
CA LEU A 28 1.35 -20.49 0.62
C LEU A 28 1.71 -20.67 -0.86
N GLN A 29 0.78 -21.14 -1.70
CA GLN A 29 1.05 -21.33 -3.13
C GLN A 29 1.18 -19.99 -3.85
N THR A 30 0.29 -19.06 -3.54
CA THR A 30 0.34 -17.70 -4.06
C THR A 30 1.62 -16.98 -3.60
N LEU A 31 1.98 -17.14 -2.32
CA LEU A 31 3.18 -16.55 -1.75
C LEU A 31 4.46 -17.12 -2.39
N GLU A 32 4.53 -18.42 -2.62
CA GLU A 32 5.64 -19.07 -3.32
C GLU A 32 5.77 -18.55 -4.77
N ALA A 33 4.64 -18.47 -5.49
CA ALA A 33 4.62 -17.94 -6.84
C ALA A 33 5.11 -16.48 -6.88
N GLN A 34 4.76 -15.66 -5.87
CA GLN A 34 5.26 -14.30 -5.73
C GLN A 34 6.80 -14.28 -5.57
N PHE A 35 7.35 -15.14 -4.69
CA PHE A 35 8.81 -15.19 -4.46
C PHE A 35 9.56 -15.64 -5.71
N VAL A 36 9.03 -16.63 -6.43
CA VAL A 36 9.60 -17.07 -7.72
C VAL A 36 9.63 -15.93 -8.74
N ARG A 37 8.56 -15.10 -8.79
CA ARG A 37 8.50 -13.94 -9.68
C ARG A 37 9.44 -12.81 -9.28
N LEU A 38 9.73 -12.66 -7.99
CA LEU A 38 10.66 -11.64 -7.47
C LEU A 38 12.11 -12.05 -7.62
N ALA A 39 12.41 -13.34 -7.70
CA ALA A 39 13.78 -13.86 -7.86
C ALA A 39 14.47 -13.24 -9.07
N GLY A 40 15.65 -12.67 -8.85
CA GLY A 40 16.45 -11.97 -9.88
C GLY A 40 15.96 -10.56 -10.23
N GLN A 41 14.84 -10.08 -9.68
CA GLN A 41 14.38 -8.72 -9.86
C GLN A 41 14.78 -7.79 -8.69
N ILE A 42 15.03 -8.34 -7.51
CA ILE A 42 15.34 -7.61 -6.27
C ILE A 42 16.64 -8.12 -5.65
N ASP A 43 17.25 -7.31 -4.80
CA ASP A 43 18.49 -7.65 -4.11
C ASP A 43 18.22 -8.40 -2.79
N ALA A 44 17.11 -8.07 -2.10
CA ALA A 44 16.67 -8.75 -0.88
C ALA A 44 15.15 -8.76 -0.76
N LEU A 45 14.62 -9.76 -0.02
CA LEU A 45 13.21 -9.90 0.31
C LEU A 45 13.05 -10.00 1.83
N LEU A 46 12.26 -9.12 2.41
CA LEU A 46 11.86 -9.18 3.81
C LEU A 46 10.38 -9.60 3.90
N VAL A 47 10.13 -10.73 4.53
CA VAL A 47 8.77 -11.24 4.76
C VAL A 47 8.40 -10.98 6.21
N ILE A 48 7.49 -10.05 6.43
CA ILE A 48 7.02 -9.63 7.76
C ILE A 48 5.68 -10.30 8.04
N ASP A 49 5.70 -11.33 8.86
CA ASP A 49 4.47 -12.03 9.25
C ASP A 49 3.82 -11.34 10.45
N ASN A 50 2.61 -10.85 10.24
CA ASN A 50 1.85 -10.04 11.20
C ASN A 50 0.96 -10.91 12.11
N GLY A 51 1.48 -12.05 12.56
CA GLY A 51 0.83 -12.93 13.52
C GLY A 51 -0.11 -13.97 12.93
N SER A 52 0.31 -14.62 11.84
CA SER A 52 -0.43 -15.73 11.24
C SER A 52 -0.38 -17.00 12.10
N ALA A 53 -1.46 -17.76 12.11
CA ALA A 53 -1.47 -19.09 12.72
C ALA A 53 -0.55 -20.07 11.97
N ASN A 54 -0.35 -19.85 10.66
CA ASN A 54 0.55 -20.64 9.82
C ASN A 54 1.97 -20.08 9.68
N ALA A 55 2.40 -19.15 10.56
CA ALA A 55 3.70 -18.47 10.51
C ALA A 55 4.91 -19.42 10.37
N ALA A 56 4.87 -20.59 11.05
CA ALA A 56 5.94 -21.59 10.94
C ALA A 56 6.07 -22.15 9.50
N LYS A 57 4.96 -22.33 8.79
CA LYS A 57 4.97 -22.76 7.38
C LYS A 57 5.46 -21.66 6.46
N VAL A 58 5.12 -20.39 6.75
CA VAL A 58 5.65 -19.23 6.02
C VAL A 58 7.16 -19.15 6.21
N ALA A 59 7.68 -19.30 7.44
CA ALA A 59 9.12 -19.31 7.72
C ALA A 59 9.84 -20.45 6.96
N GLN A 60 9.24 -21.64 6.92
CA GLN A 60 9.78 -22.77 6.18
C GLN A 60 9.83 -22.49 4.66
N LEU A 61 8.79 -21.87 4.10
CA LEU A 61 8.77 -21.46 2.70
C LEU A 61 9.87 -20.43 2.41
N VAL A 62 9.98 -19.38 3.24
CA VAL A 62 10.99 -18.32 3.08
C VAL A 62 12.41 -18.89 3.11
N SER A 63 12.68 -19.89 3.96
CA SER A 63 14.02 -20.51 4.07
C SER A 63 14.50 -21.22 2.79
N GLN A 64 13.63 -21.46 1.83
CA GLN A 64 13.98 -22.04 0.53
C GLN A 64 14.59 -21.02 -0.45
N PHE A 65 14.47 -19.73 -0.14
CA PHE A 65 14.94 -18.63 -0.99
C PHE A 65 16.10 -17.91 -0.32
N SER A 66 17.31 -18.00 -0.87
CA SER A 66 18.54 -17.44 -0.27
C SER A 66 18.54 -15.91 -0.16
N PHE A 67 17.71 -15.22 -0.95
CA PHE A 67 17.56 -13.76 -0.93
C PHE A 67 16.44 -13.28 0.02
N ALA A 68 15.75 -14.21 0.70
CA ALA A 68 14.62 -13.89 1.54
C ALA A 68 14.90 -14.08 3.04
N GLN A 69 14.37 -13.18 3.86
CA GLN A 69 14.45 -13.21 5.32
C GLN A 69 13.04 -13.18 5.91
N PHE A 70 12.80 -13.98 6.94
CA PHE A 70 11.53 -14.05 7.66
C PHE A 70 11.60 -13.31 9.00
N CYS A 71 10.59 -12.48 9.28
CA CYS A 71 10.39 -11.83 10.56
C CYS A 71 8.96 -12.07 11.05
N GLY A 72 8.78 -12.97 12.00
CA GLY A 72 7.49 -13.26 12.64
C GLY A 72 7.27 -12.41 13.87
N VAL A 73 6.11 -11.78 13.98
CA VAL A 73 5.74 -10.86 15.06
C VAL A 73 4.96 -11.54 16.17
N GLY A 74 4.28 -12.65 15.87
CA GLY A 74 3.51 -13.45 16.83
C GLY A 74 2.10 -12.92 17.14
N GLU A 75 1.79 -11.66 16.80
CA GLU A 75 0.46 -11.06 16.96
C GLU A 75 0.16 -10.04 15.87
N ASN A 76 -1.12 -9.82 15.57
CA ASN A 76 -1.52 -8.82 14.59
C ASN A 76 -1.46 -7.41 15.21
N ARG A 77 -0.42 -6.65 14.84
CA ARG A 77 -0.18 -5.24 15.26
C ARG A 77 -0.69 -4.21 14.26
N GLY A 78 -1.29 -4.64 13.16
CA GLY A 78 -1.77 -3.80 12.07
C GLY A 78 -0.78 -3.70 10.92
N LEU A 79 -1.32 -3.40 9.74
CA LEU A 79 -0.57 -3.36 8.50
C LEU A 79 0.52 -2.26 8.51
N GLY A 80 0.20 -1.08 9.07
CA GLY A 80 1.17 0.02 9.15
C GLY A 80 2.39 -0.33 10.00
N TRP A 81 2.20 -1.04 11.09
CA TRP A 81 3.30 -1.52 11.92
C TRP A 81 4.16 -2.53 11.17
N ALA A 82 3.52 -3.51 10.51
CA ALA A 82 4.22 -4.54 9.75
C ALA A 82 5.03 -3.95 8.58
N HIS A 83 4.43 -3.03 7.80
CA HIS A 83 5.18 -2.28 6.79
C HIS A 83 6.40 -1.58 7.38
N ASN A 84 6.24 -0.91 8.52
CA ASN A 84 7.33 -0.18 9.16
C ASN A 84 8.47 -1.07 9.66
N GLN A 85 8.19 -2.30 10.09
CA GLN A 85 9.27 -3.24 10.43
C GLN A 85 10.13 -3.54 9.21
N GLY A 86 9.50 -3.89 8.08
CA GLY A 86 10.23 -4.14 6.85
C GLY A 86 10.94 -2.90 6.30
N LEU A 87 10.29 -1.73 6.33
CA LEU A 87 10.90 -0.47 5.89
C LEU A 87 12.13 -0.09 6.72
N ARG A 88 12.04 -0.18 8.06
CA ARG A 88 13.19 0.09 8.96
C ARG A 88 14.36 -0.85 8.68
N GLN A 89 14.07 -2.14 8.55
CA GLN A 89 15.10 -3.14 8.27
C GLN A 89 15.75 -2.92 6.90
N ALA A 90 14.94 -2.74 5.84
CA ALA A 90 15.45 -2.45 4.50
C ALA A 90 16.35 -1.21 4.45
N LEU A 91 15.95 -0.12 5.12
CA LEU A 91 16.75 1.11 5.20
C LEU A 91 18.04 0.89 6.00
N ALA A 92 17.99 0.14 7.10
CA ALA A 92 19.18 -0.18 7.90
C ALA A 92 20.18 -1.08 7.15
N GLU A 93 19.69 -1.97 6.28
CA GLU A 93 20.49 -2.84 5.42
C GLU A 93 20.98 -2.15 4.15
N GLY A 94 20.71 -0.85 3.97
CA GLY A 94 21.26 -0.04 2.89
C GLY A 94 20.44 -0.03 1.59
N ALA A 95 19.17 -0.41 1.59
CA ALA A 95 18.32 -0.29 0.40
C ALA A 95 18.22 1.17 -0.09
N ASP A 96 18.40 1.40 -1.39
CA ASP A 96 18.17 2.70 -2.04
C ASP A 96 16.70 2.96 -2.36
N ALA A 97 15.95 1.90 -2.53
CA ALA A 97 14.51 1.94 -2.71
C ALA A 97 13.86 0.70 -2.10
N VAL A 98 12.65 0.84 -1.59
CA VAL A 98 11.89 -0.26 -0.98
C VAL A 98 10.61 -0.49 -1.73
N LEU A 99 10.41 -1.72 -2.20
CA LEU A 99 9.19 -2.17 -2.85
C LEU A 99 8.26 -2.78 -1.82
N LEU A 100 7.07 -2.19 -1.60
CA LEU A 100 6.03 -2.82 -0.80
C LEU A 100 5.15 -3.72 -1.66
N LEU A 101 4.79 -4.89 -1.13
CA LEU A 101 3.90 -5.85 -1.77
C LEU A 101 2.95 -6.48 -0.74
N ASP A 102 1.71 -6.68 -1.13
CA ASP A 102 0.78 -7.53 -0.41
C ASP A 102 1.05 -9.01 -0.73
N GLN A 103 0.65 -9.92 0.15
CA GLN A 103 0.92 -11.36 0.05
C GLN A 103 0.29 -12.08 -1.16
N ASP A 104 -0.64 -11.40 -1.86
CA ASP A 104 -1.40 -11.90 -3.01
C ASP A 104 -1.08 -11.18 -4.32
N SER A 105 -0.02 -10.38 -4.33
CA SER A 105 0.41 -9.58 -5.48
C SER A 105 1.46 -10.31 -6.31
N LEU A 106 1.17 -10.55 -7.57
CA LEU A 106 2.06 -11.26 -8.49
C LEU A 106 2.71 -10.29 -9.49
N PRO A 107 4.00 -9.92 -9.29
CA PRO A 107 4.72 -9.04 -10.21
C PRO A 107 4.96 -9.72 -11.56
N SER A 108 4.93 -8.94 -12.66
CA SER A 108 5.46 -9.40 -13.95
C SER A 108 6.99 -9.47 -13.92
N GLU A 109 7.58 -10.20 -14.89
CA GLU A 109 9.03 -10.46 -14.95
C GLU A 109 9.90 -9.19 -15.01
N ASN A 110 9.34 -8.07 -15.52
CA ASN A 110 10.07 -6.81 -15.69
C ASN A 110 9.56 -5.68 -14.76
N MET A 111 8.72 -6.01 -13.79
CA MET A 111 8.04 -4.98 -12.99
C MET A 111 9.05 -4.11 -12.22
N VAL A 112 9.98 -4.72 -11.51
CA VAL A 112 10.94 -3.99 -10.67
C VAL A 112 11.92 -3.19 -11.52
N ALA A 113 12.36 -3.74 -12.64
CA ALA A 113 13.23 -3.02 -13.59
C ALA A 113 12.54 -1.75 -14.12
N ALA A 114 11.26 -1.84 -14.52
CA ALA A 114 10.51 -0.69 -14.98
C ALA A 114 10.27 0.36 -13.88
N LEU A 115 9.99 -0.06 -12.64
CA LEU A 115 9.86 0.84 -11.49
C LEU A 115 11.19 1.56 -11.18
N ARG A 116 12.32 0.84 -11.17
CA ARG A 116 13.67 1.42 -10.98
C ARG A 116 13.99 2.43 -12.06
N GLN A 117 13.80 2.08 -13.32
CA GLN A 117 14.04 2.97 -14.45
C GLN A 117 13.22 4.26 -14.33
N ALA A 118 11.95 4.16 -13.99
CA ALA A 118 11.08 5.30 -13.81
C ALA A 118 11.54 6.21 -12.65
N LEU A 119 11.98 5.62 -11.53
CA LEU A 119 12.49 6.36 -10.38
C LEU A 119 13.79 7.10 -10.75
N LEU A 120 14.72 6.44 -11.39
CA LEU A 120 16.00 7.02 -11.84
C LEU A 120 15.77 8.15 -12.86
N GLN A 121 14.91 7.94 -13.84
CA GLN A 121 14.56 8.96 -14.83
C GLN A 121 14.04 10.26 -14.20
N GLN A 122 13.20 10.15 -13.17
CA GLN A 122 12.70 11.34 -12.48
C GLN A 122 13.80 12.01 -11.63
N ARG A 123 14.68 11.23 -11.00
CA ARG A 123 15.84 11.73 -10.25
C ARG A 123 16.79 12.51 -11.17
N GLU A 124 17.10 11.98 -12.36
CA GLU A 124 17.92 12.66 -13.38
C GLU A 124 17.31 13.99 -13.85
N ARG A 125 15.98 14.08 -13.87
CA ARG A 125 15.25 15.32 -14.17
C ARG A 125 15.20 16.30 -13.00
N GLY A 126 15.82 15.98 -11.87
CA GLY A 126 15.80 16.81 -10.65
C GLY A 126 14.43 16.82 -9.94
N VAL A 127 13.55 15.87 -10.22
CA VAL A 127 12.24 15.79 -9.57
C VAL A 127 12.38 15.07 -8.23
N ARG A 128 11.89 15.69 -7.15
CA ARG A 128 11.80 15.05 -5.82
C ARG A 128 10.73 13.97 -5.86
N THR A 129 11.16 12.76 -6.20
CA THR A 129 10.24 11.63 -6.40
C THR A 129 10.11 10.78 -5.15
N ALA A 130 8.91 10.75 -4.59
CA ALA A 130 8.61 9.96 -3.40
C ALA A 130 8.54 8.46 -3.71
N ALA A 131 7.81 8.12 -4.77
CA ALA A 131 7.57 6.72 -5.13
C ALA A 131 7.11 6.60 -6.58
N VAL A 132 7.27 5.39 -7.12
CA VAL A 132 6.72 4.97 -8.41
C VAL A 132 5.89 3.71 -8.22
N GLY A 133 4.66 3.68 -8.74
CA GLY A 133 3.74 2.55 -8.62
C GLY A 133 3.54 1.79 -9.91
N ALA A 134 3.33 0.48 -9.78
CA ALA A 134 2.97 -0.41 -10.86
C ALA A 134 1.51 -0.25 -11.29
N ARG A 135 1.21 -0.69 -12.50
CA ARG A 135 -0.14 -0.81 -13.04
C ARG A 135 -0.71 -2.20 -12.72
N TYR A 136 -1.92 -2.23 -12.17
CA TYR A 136 -2.60 -3.50 -11.90
C TYR A 136 -3.25 -4.06 -13.17
N LEU A 137 -3.11 -5.36 -13.37
CA LEU A 137 -3.93 -6.13 -14.30
C LEU A 137 -5.09 -6.68 -13.48
N GLY A 138 -6.27 -6.12 -13.63
CA GLY A 138 -7.46 -6.61 -12.90
C GLY A 138 -7.87 -7.99 -13.43
N THR A 139 -7.93 -8.98 -12.56
CA THR A 139 -8.29 -10.36 -12.91
C THR A 139 -9.75 -10.53 -13.30
N ASP A 140 -10.65 -9.61 -12.97
CA ASP A 140 -12.07 -9.96 -12.96
C ASP A 140 -13.00 -9.15 -13.86
N GLN A 141 -12.67 -8.19 -14.64
CA GLN A 141 -13.73 -7.52 -15.42
C GLN A 141 -13.27 -6.60 -16.56
N GLY A 142 -12.06 -6.75 -17.06
CA GLY A 142 -11.65 -5.94 -18.24
C GLY A 142 -11.60 -4.42 -17.98
N HIS A 143 -11.63 -4.01 -16.72
CA HIS A 143 -11.50 -2.61 -16.38
C HIS A 143 -10.02 -2.21 -16.36
N PRO A 144 -9.59 -1.25 -17.18
CA PRO A 144 -8.22 -0.80 -17.17
C PRO A 144 -7.89 -0.20 -15.79
N SER A 145 -6.73 -0.57 -15.24
CA SER A 145 -6.20 0.06 -14.05
C SER A 145 -5.92 1.55 -14.29
N TYR A 146 -5.93 2.31 -13.23
CA TYR A 146 -5.74 3.75 -13.29
C TYR A 146 -4.93 4.25 -12.09
N PHE A 147 -4.25 5.35 -12.29
CA PHE A 147 -3.65 6.14 -11.22
C PHE A 147 -4.60 7.24 -10.76
N VAL A 148 -4.43 7.71 -9.53
CA VAL A 148 -5.37 8.63 -8.88
C VAL A 148 -4.77 10.01 -8.75
N GLN A 149 -5.52 11.02 -9.18
CA GLN A 149 -5.26 12.43 -8.88
C GLN A 149 -6.43 13.04 -8.10
N PHE A 150 -6.13 13.97 -7.20
CA PHE A 150 -7.14 14.64 -6.39
C PHE A 150 -7.82 15.75 -7.20
N GLY A 151 -9.01 15.45 -7.69
CA GLY A 151 -9.86 16.40 -8.39
C GLY A 151 -10.60 17.34 -7.43
N ARG A 152 -11.35 18.28 -8.00
CA ARG A 152 -12.08 19.30 -7.22
C ARG A 152 -13.34 18.74 -6.54
N LEU A 153 -14.04 17.81 -7.20
CA LEU A 153 -15.30 17.19 -6.72
C LEU A 153 -15.26 15.66 -6.69
N ARG A 154 -14.22 15.07 -7.28
CA ARG A 154 -14.04 13.61 -7.35
C ARG A 154 -12.58 13.28 -7.56
N PHE A 155 -12.16 12.09 -7.17
CA PHE A 155 -10.89 11.53 -7.60
C PHE A 155 -10.88 11.35 -9.12
N ARG A 156 -9.84 11.85 -9.76
CA ARG A 156 -9.63 11.73 -11.19
C ARG A 156 -8.87 10.44 -11.47
N ARG A 157 -9.39 9.63 -12.35
CA ARG A 157 -8.75 8.41 -12.84
C ARG A 157 -7.88 8.75 -14.05
N CYS A 158 -6.60 8.46 -13.96
CA CYS A 158 -5.64 8.66 -15.04
C CYS A 158 -5.21 7.30 -15.56
N PHE A 159 -5.50 7.02 -16.82
CA PHE A 159 -5.24 5.73 -17.46
C PHE A 159 -3.97 5.81 -18.29
N CYS A 160 -3.28 4.67 -18.42
CA CYS A 160 -2.19 4.53 -19.37
C CYS A 160 -2.73 4.63 -20.81
N PRO A 161 -2.16 5.49 -21.65
CA PRO A 161 -2.54 5.55 -23.06
C PRO A 161 -2.15 4.26 -23.78
N ALA A 162 -2.94 3.87 -24.79
CA ALA A 162 -2.61 2.73 -25.61
C ALA A 162 -1.35 3.00 -26.44
N GLY A 163 -0.40 2.06 -26.44
CA GLY A 163 0.81 2.12 -27.28
C GLY A 163 1.95 3.03 -26.77
N HIS A 164 1.84 3.60 -25.56
CA HIS A 164 2.88 4.47 -24.97
C HIS A 164 3.70 3.73 -23.92
N ALA A 165 4.76 3.05 -24.35
CA ALA A 165 5.79 2.52 -23.44
C ALA A 165 6.63 3.69 -22.86
N GLY A 166 7.05 3.56 -21.60
CA GLY A 166 7.87 4.56 -20.90
C GLY A 166 7.10 5.77 -20.35
N GLU A 167 5.76 5.82 -20.50
CA GLU A 167 4.99 6.94 -19.99
C GLU A 167 4.79 6.88 -18.48
N LEU A 168 5.08 8.00 -17.82
CA LEU A 168 4.86 8.20 -16.40
C LEU A 168 3.65 9.09 -16.18
N ILE A 169 2.73 8.64 -15.36
CA ILE A 169 1.52 9.38 -15.00
C ILE A 169 1.68 9.91 -13.60
N ARG A 170 1.66 11.23 -13.42
CA ARG A 170 1.65 11.82 -12.08
C ARG A 170 0.44 11.29 -11.30
N ALA A 171 0.69 10.83 -10.08
CA ALA A 171 -0.33 10.35 -9.16
C ALA A 171 -0.22 11.13 -7.85
N ASP A 172 -1.36 11.50 -7.24
CA ASP A 172 -1.37 12.15 -5.94
C ASP A 172 -1.38 11.12 -4.81
N MET A 173 -1.71 9.87 -5.12
CA MET A 173 -1.54 8.70 -4.26
C MET A 173 -1.36 7.44 -5.09
N LEU A 174 -0.66 6.48 -4.53
CA LEU A 174 -0.50 5.12 -5.04
C LEU A 174 -1.01 4.14 -3.98
N ILE A 175 -1.32 2.91 -4.37
CA ILE A 175 -1.56 1.80 -3.44
C ILE A 175 -0.20 1.28 -3.01
N SER A 176 0.00 0.95 -1.73
CA SER A 176 1.28 0.48 -1.20
C SER A 176 1.83 -0.73 -1.96
N SER A 177 0.98 -1.72 -2.23
CA SER A 177 1.38 -2.90 -3.00
C SER A 177 1.77 -2.53 -4.42
N GLY A 178 2.92 -3.01 -4.90
CA GLY A 178 3.48 -2.68 -6.21
C GLY A 178 4.06 -1.26 -6.30
N THR A 179 4.32 -0.62 -5.17
CA THR A 179 4.93 0.72 -5.14
C THR A 179 6.36 0.66 -4.63
N LEU A 180 7.27 1.21 -5.42
CA LEU A 180 8.68 1.40 -5.11
C LEU A 180 8.88 2.78 -4.49
N PHE A 181 9.21 2.83 -3.21
CA PHE A 181 9.47 4.04 -2.44
C PHE A 181 10.95 4.40 -2.51
N SER A 182 11.29 5.67 -2.72
CA SER A 182 12.67 6.13 -2.65
C SER A 182 13.14 6.23 -1.20
N ARG A 183 14.41 5.88 -0.94
CA ARG A 183 15.03 6.01 0.38
C ARG A 183 14.90 7.43 0.92
N GLU A 184 15.24 8.41 0.11
CA GLU A 184 15.24 9.82 0.49
C GLU A 184 13.85 10.30 0.96
N ALA A 185 12.81 9.81 0.31
CA ALA A 185 11.44 10.15 0.73
C ALA A 185 11.06 9.46 2.03
N LEU A 186 11.41 8.17 2.21
CA LEU A 186 11.14 7.45 3.45
C LEU A 186 11.89 8.07 4.65
N GLU A 187 13.12 8.55 4.45
CA GLU A 187 13.90 9.23 5.48
C GLU A 187 13.40 10.65 5.79
N SER A 188 12.97 11.40 4.76
CA SER A 188 12.48 12.78 4.92
C SER A 188 11.07 12.85 5.47
N VAL A 189 10.14 12.13 4.83
CA VAL A 189 8.70 12.12 5.17
C VAL A 189 8.43 11.27 6.41
N GLY A 190 9.28 10.27 6.66
CA GLY A 190 9.07 9.25 7.69
C GLY A 190 8.22 8.08 7.19
N LEU A 191 8.02 7.11 8.05
CA LEU A 191 7.35 5.85 7.75
C LEU A 191 5.82 5.96 7.82
N MET A 192 5.11 4.83 7.69
CA MET A 192 3.64 4.76 7.75
C MET A 192 3.10 5.14 9.14
N ASP A 193 1.92 5.73 9.21
CA ASP A 193 1.29 6.02 10.49
C ASP A 193 0.64 4.76 11.10
N GLU A 194 1.35 4.10 12.01
CA GLU A 194 0.92 2.88 12.69
C GLU A 194 -0.41 3.05 13.47
N LYS A 195 -0.76 4.30 13.85
CA LYS A 195 -2.00 4.61 14.58
C LYS A 195 -3.26 4.32 13.75
N LEU A 196 -3.12 4.26 12.44
CA LEU A 196 -4.23 3.94 11.53
C LEU A 196 -4.56 2.45 11.50
N PHE A 197 -3.64 1.58 11.89
CA PHE A 197 -3.75 0.12 11.94
C PHE A 197 -3.88 -0.53 10.54
N ILE A 198 -4.93 -0.22 9.79
CA ILE A 198 -5.21 -0.68 8.41
C ILE A 198 -6.10 0.36 7.73
N ASP A 199 -6.13 0.36 6.39
CA ASP A 199 -6.80 1.34 5.54
C ASP A 199 -6.26 2.77 5.70
N HIS A 200 -6.17 3.51 4.60
CA HIS A 200 -5.61 4.86 4.53
C HIS A 200 -4.12 5.03 4.89
N LEU A 201 -3.35 3.94 5.08
CA LEU A 201 -1.92 4.04 5.36
C LEU A 201 -1.17 4.72 4.22
N ASP A 202 -1.39 4.22 3.00
CA ASP A 202 -0.87 4.78 1.76
C ASP A 202 -1.39 6.20 1.52
N THR A 203 -2.72 6.39 1.63
CA THR A 203 -3.33 7.70 1.46
C THR A 203 -2.70 8.74 2.40
N GLU A 204 -2.53 8.40 3.66
CA GLU A 204 -1.89 9.27 4.67
C GLU A 204 -0.47 9.62 4.27
N TRP A 205 0.33 8.62 3.94
CA TRP A 205 1.73 8.81 3.60
C TRP A 205 1.91 9.70 2.37
N PHE A 206 1.12 9.47 1.30
CA PHE A 206 1.18 10.29 0.09
C PHE A 206 0.64 11.70 0.28
N LEU A 207 -0.33 11.92 1.15
CA LEU A 207 -0.79 13.27 1.52
C LEU A 207 0.30 14.04 2.24
N ARG A 208 1.02 13.40 3.16
CA ARG A 208 2.13 13.98 3.91
C ARG A 208 3.32 14.26 2.99
N ALA A 209 3.73 13.31 2.18
CA ALA A 209 4.78 13.47 1.19
C ALA A 209 4.48 14.63 0.21
N GLY A 210 3.24 14.69 -0.31
CA GLY A 210 2.81 15.75 -1.21
C GLY A 210 2.81 17.13 -0.56
N ALA A 211 2.50 17.24 0.73
CA ALA A 211 2.58 18.50 1.48
C ALA A 211 4.03 18.98 1.65
N GLU A 212 5.00 18.08 1.67
CA GLU A 212 6.43 18.38 1.71
C GLU A 212 7.06 18.60 0.31
N GLY A 213 6.22 18.61 -0.75
CA GLY A 213 6.65 18.87 -2.12
C GLY A 213 7.21 17.66 -2.87
N TRP A 214 7.05 16.45 -2.32
CA TRP A 214 7.37 15.22 -3.02
C TRP A 214 6.32 14.90 -4.09
N GLN A 215 6.74 14.24 -5.16
CA GLN A 215 5.86 13.83 -6.25
C GLN A 215 5.88 12.30 -6.40
N SER A 216 4.77 11.74 -6.84
CA SER A 216 4.65 10.30 -7.11
C SER A 216 4.10 10.05 -8.50
N PHE A 217 4.51 8.94 -9.08
CA PHE A 217 4.18 8.60 -10.47
C PHE A 217 3.73 7.16 -10.57
N GLY A 218 2.82 6.88 -11.48
CA GLY A 218 2.56 5.54 -11.95
C GLY A 218 3.31 5.29 -13.25
N THR A 219 3.92 4.13 -13.41
CA THR A 219 4.49 3.73 -14.70
C THR A 219 3.59 2.75 -15.43
N CYS A 220 3.46 2.94 -16.75
CA CYS A 220 2.64 2.08 -17.60
C CYS A 220 3.31 0.74 -17.93
N ASP A 221 4.62 0.63 -17.72
CA ASP A 221 5.44 -0.53 -18.09
C ASP A 221 5.56 -1.58 -16.97
N ALA A 222 5.43 -1.16 -15.71
CA ALA A 222 5.42 -2.10 -14.58
C ALA A 222 4.03 -2.70 -14.42
N LEU A 223 3.92 -4.01 -14.57
CA LEU A 223 2.65 -4.73 -14.48
C LEU A 223 2.63 -5.65 -13.27
N MET A 224 1.48 -5.75 -12.61
CA MET A 224 1.25 -6.63 -11.48
C MET A 224 -0.16 -7.20 -11.51
N ASP A 225 -0.29 -8.50 -11.34
CA ASP A 225 -1.59 -9.12 -11.06
C ASP A 225 -1.88 -8.95 -9.56
N HIS A 226 -3.03 -8.40 -9.27
CA HIS A 226 -3.47 -8.18 -7.89
C HIS A 226 -4.97 -8.38 -7.77
N GLY A 227 -5.38 -9.22 -6.83
CA GLY A 227 -6.79 -9.45 -6.50
C GLY A 227 -7.37 -8.26 -5.74
N LEU A 228 -7.92 -7.27 -6.43
CA LEU A 228 -8.57 -6.12 -5.80
C LEU A 228 -9.89 -6.52 -5.14
N GLY A 229 -9.84 -6.80 -3.84
CA GLY A 229 -11.03 -6.99 -3.00
C GLY A 229 -11.51 -8.42 -2.84
N ASP A 230 -12.10 -8.71 -1.68
CA ASP A 230 -12.55 -10.06 -1.29
C ASP A 230 -13.73 -10.57 -2.13
N ARG A 231 -14.62 -9.67 -2.56
CA ARG A 231 -15.80 -10.00 -3.37
C ARG A 231 -16.31 -8.75 -4.08
N THR A 232 -16.91 -8.92 -5.24
CA THR A 232 -17.65 -7.86 -5.93
C THR A 232 -19.15 -8.10 -5.82
N VAL A 233 -19.91 -7.04 -5.52
CA VAL A 233 -21.38 -7.09 -5.51
C VAL A 233 -21.90 -6.24 -6.65
N ARG A 234 -22.85 -6.79 -7.40
CA ARG A 234 -23.55 -6.10 -8.46
C ARG A 234 -24.68 -5.26 -7.86
N VAL A 235 -24.59 -3.94 -7.99
CA VAL A 235 -25.58 -2.99 -7.47
C VAL A 235 -26.14 -2.17 -8.63
N TRP A 236 -27.44 -1.96 -8.65
CA TRP A 236 -28.09 -1.10 -9.63
C TRP A 236 -28.19 0.34 -9.07
N LEU A 237 -27.46 1.27 -9.70
CA LEU A 237 -27.44 2.69 -9.38
C LEU A 237 -27.73 3.50 -10.67
N GLY A 238 -28.94 3.36 -11.23
CA GLY A 238 -29.27 3.89 -12.56
C GLY A 238 -28.65 3.12 -13.71
N ARG A 239 -27.61 2.36 -13.47
CA ARG A 239 -26.97 1.32 -14.27
C ARG A 239 -26.33 0.29 -13.36
N TRP A 240 -26.10 -0.92 -13.86
CA TRP A 240 -25.40 -1.95 -13.10
C TRP A 240 -23.96 -1.53 -12.83
N ARG A 241 -23.55 -1.65 -11.58
CA ARG A 241 -22.19 -1.39 -11.12
C ARG A 241 -21.69 -2.56 -10.30
N TYR A 242 -20.44 -2.89 -10.48
CA TYR A 242 -19.73 -3.84 -9.63
C TYR A 242 -18.95 -3.04 -8.60
N LEU A 243 -19.20 -3.30 -7.33
CA LEU A 243 -18.54 -2.62 -6.22
C LEU A 243 -17.77 -3.65 -5.38
N PRO A 244 -16.50 -3.40 -5.08
CA PRO A 244 -15.77 -4.24 -4.15
C PRO A 244 -16.42 -4.12 -2.77
N VAL A 245 -16.65 -5.27 -2.13
CA VAL A 245 -17.22 -5.37 -0.78
C VAL A 245 -16.14 -5.91 0.13
N HIS A 246 -15.95 -5.23 1.23
CA HIS A 246 -15.03 -5.63 2.28
C HIS A 246 -15.78 -6.20 3.48
N GLN A 247 -15.05 -6.87 4.38
CA GLN A 247 -15.57 -7.28 5.67
C GLN A 247 -16.06 -6.05 6.46
N PRO A 248 -17.14 -6.15 7.26
CA PRO A 248 -17.74 -5.01 7.95
C PRO A 248 -16.75 -4.19 8.80
N PHE A 249 -15.79 -4.83 9.45
CA PHE A 249 -14.79 -4.15 10.28
C PHE A 249 -13.90 -3.17 9.48
N ARG A 250 -13.68 -3.40 8.18
CA ARG A 250 -12.91 -2.49 7.34
C ARG A 250 -13.63 -1.15 7.14
N TYR A 251 -14.97 -1.15 7.06
CA TYR A 251 -15.72 0.12 7.01
C TYR A 251 -15.52 0.96 8.27
N TYR A 252 -15.33 0.33 9.45
CA TYR A 252 -14.94 1.07 10.64
C TYR A 252 -13.63 1.83 10.44
N TYR A 253 -12.58 1.16 9.97
CA TYR A 253 -11.28 1.79 9.74
C TYR A 253 -11.33 2.86 8.65
N VAL A 254 -12.00 2.60 7.54
CA VAL A 254 -12.15 3.57 6.45
C VAL A 254 -12.77 4.87 6.98
N TYR A 255 -13.86 4.81 7.73
CA TYR A 255 -14.52 6.01 8.27
C TYR A 255 -13.70 6.67 9.37
N ARG A 256 -13.23 5.90 10.34
CA ARG A 256 -12.41 6.42 11.43
C ARG A 256 -11.17 7.15 10.92
N ASN A 257 -10.43 6.51 10.03
CA ASN A 257 -9.17 7.03 9.54
C ASN A 257 -9.36 8.26 8.64
N SER A 258 -10.39 8.30 7.80
CA SER A 258 -10.74 9.52 7.07
C SER A 258 -10.97 10.71 8.01
N LEU A 259 -11.73 10.52 9.08
CA LEU A 259 -11.99 11.61 10.04
C LEU A 259 -10.72 12.03 10.79
N LEU A 260 -9.85 11.08 11.14
CA LEU A 260 -8.54 11.39 11.72
C LEU A 260 -7.68 12.21 10.74
N LEU A 261 -7.67 11.86 9.45
CA LEU A 261 -6.95 12.61 8.43
C LEU A 261 -7.53 14.00 8.18
N TRP A 262 -8.85 14.18 8.30
CA TRP A 262 -9.46 15.52 8.16
C TRP A 262 -9.06 16.48 9.27
N GLN A 263 -8.70 15.98 10.45
CA GLN A 263 -8.23 16.78 11.59
C GLN A 263 -6.75 17.21 11.45
N ARG A 264 -6.01 16.66 10.48
CA ARG A 264 -4.60 17.00 10.23
C ARG A 264 -4.47 18.24 9.31
N ASP A 265 -3.34 18.93 9.40
CA ASP A 265 -3.11 20.18 8.67
C ASP A 265 -2.62 19.96 7.24
N TYR A 266 -1.85 18.90 6.98
CA TYR A 266 -1.25 18.63 5.67
C TYR A 266 -2.24 18.15 4.58
N PRO A 267 -3.36 17.44 4.82
CA PRO A 267 -4.28 17.09 3.76
C PRO A 267 -4.95 18.33 3.16
N SER A 268 -4.86 18.49 1.84
CA SER A 268 -5.44 19.61 1.14
C SER A 268 -6.96 19.69 1.35
N ARG A 269 -7.53 20.91 1.37
CA ARG A 269 -9.00 21.11 1.42
C ARG A 269 -9.71 20.39 0.29
N ARG A 270 -9.06 20.27 -0.88
CA ARG A 270 -9.60 19.57 -2.05
C ARG A 270 -9.74 18.08 -1.77
N TRP A 271 -8.73 17.47 -1.17
CA TRP A 271 -8.79 16.05 -0.79
C TRP A 271 -9.87 15.81 0.28
N LYS A 272 -9.90 16.61 1.35
CA LYS A 272 -10.89 16.50 2.44
C LYS A 272 -12.33 16.54 1.90
N HIS A 273 -12.62 17.49 1.02
CA HIS A 273 -13.94 17.62 0.40
C HIS A 273 -14.29 16.41 -0.50
N THR A 274 -13.35 15.97 -1.34
CA THR A 274 -13.57 14.82 -2.22
C THR A 274 -13.76 13.54 -1.44
N ASP A 275 -12.99 13.34 -0.37
CA ASP A 275 -13.10 12.16 0.51
C ASP A 275 -14.43 12.17 1.29
N MET A 276 -14.88 13.32 1.77
CA MET A 276 -16.20 13.47 2.41
C MET A 276 -17.33 13.03 1.45
N LEU A 277 -17.28 13.47 0.19
CA LEU A 277 -18.26 13.05 -0.82
C LEU A 277 -18.19 11.55 -1.13
N ARG A 278 -16.97 10.98 -1.12
CA ARG A 278 -16.75 9.54 -1.27
C ARG A 278 -17.39 8.78 -0.13
N LEU A 279 -17.13 9.17 1.12
CA LEU A 279 -17.69 8.53 2.30
C LEU A 279 -19.21 8.63 2.33
N ALA A 280 -19.80 9.79 2.00
CA ALA A 280 -21.25 9.95 1.94
C ALA A 280 -21.89 8.97 0.94
N LYS A 281 -21.29 8.81 -0.26
CA LYS A 281 -21.75 7.83 -1.25
C LYS A 281 -21.59 6.39 -0.75
N MET A 282 -20.46 6.07 -0.14
CA MET A 282 -20.21 4.74 0.44
C MET A 282 -21.23 4.44 1.54
N PHE A 283 -21.49 5.38 2.43
CA PHE A 283 -22.47 5.23 3.51
C PHE A 283 -23.85 4.84 2.95
N PHE A 284 -24.33 5.60 1.96
CA PHE A 284 -25.62 5.32 1.34
C PHE A 284 -25.65 3.94 0.66
N VAL A 285 -24.62 3.58 -0.11
CA VAL A 285 -24.58 2.31 -0.83
C VAL A 285 -24.51 1.12 0.13
N PHE A 286 -23.59 1.14 1.09
CA PHE A 286 -23.34 -0.02 1.95
C PHE A 286 -24.29 -0.14 3.12
N ALA A 287 -24.98 0.93 3.50
CA ALA A 287 -26.06 0.89 4.50
C ALA A 287 -27.37 0.35 3.91
N PHE A 288 -27.64 0.57 2.61
CA PHE A 288 -28.96 0.26 2.04
C PHE A 288 -28.96 -0.82 0.97
N PHE A 289 -27.86 -0.97 0.20
CA PHE A 289 -27.86 -1.82 -1.00
C PHE A 289 -26.88 -3.00 -0.97
N ALA A 290 -25.91 -3.03 -0.07
CA ALA A 290 -24.94 -4.13 0.03
C ALA A 290 -25.33 -5.17 1.07
N GLY A 291 -24.85 -6.41 0.93
CA GLY A 291 -25.05 -7.46 1.94
C GLY A 291 -24.54 -7.05 3.32
N GLN A 292 -25.03 -7.67 4.38
CA GLN A 292 -24.71 -7.35 5.79
C GLN A 292 -24.95 -5.86 6.18
N ARG A 293 -25.99 -5.27 5.64
CA ARG A 293 -26.33 -3.83 5.78
C ARG A 293 -26.26 -3.31 7.20
N LEU A 294 -26.88 -4.01 8.16
CA LEU A 294 -26.89 -3.58 9.57
C LEU A 294 -25.48 -3.58 10.19
N LYS A 295 -24.67 -4.60 9.89
CA LYS A 295 -23.28 -4.66 10.36
C LYS A 295 -22.43 -3.56 9.73
N ASN A 296 -22.56 -3.34 8.43
CA ASN A 296 -21.87 -2.25 7.74
C ASN A 296 -22.25 -0.90 8.34
N PHE A 297 -23.55 -0.64 8.52
CA PHE A 297 -24.06 0.59 9.12
C PHE A 297 -23.49 0.81 10.53
N ALA A 298 -23.57 -0.21 11.40
CA ALA A 298 -23.04 -0.13 12.76
C ALA A 298 -21.54 0.19 12.78
N MET A 299 -20.75 -0.48 11.91
CA MET A 299 -19.30 -0.25 11.80
C MET A 299 -18.97 1.15 11.27
N MET A 300 -19.69 1.64 10.26
CA MET A 300 -19.52 3.00 9.75
C MET A 300 -19.83 4.06 10.81
N CYS A 301 -20.99 3.93 11.50
CA CYS A 301 -21.34 4.85 12.59
C CYS A 301 -20.33 4.84 13.73
N ARG A 302 -19.85 3.66 14.11
CA ARG A 302 -18.80 3.53 15.11
C ARG A 302 -17.49 4.16 14.66
N GLY A 303 -17.09 3.93 13.40
CA GLY A 303 -15.91 4.57 12.80
C GLY A 303 -16.01 6.10 12.83
N ILE A 304 -17.17 6.64 12.49
CA ILE A 304 -17.43 8.10 12.58
C ILE A 304 -17.26 8.58 14.01
N ARG A 305 -17.95 7.96 14.98
CA ARG A 305 -17.87 8.35 16.39
C ARG A 305 -16.44 8.31 16.92
N ASP A 306 -15.72 7.22 16.67
CA ASP A 306 -14.38 7.01 17.19
C ASP A 306 -13.34 7.89 16.46
N GLY A 307 -13.55 8.19 15.17
CA GLY A 307 -12.74 9.15 14.42
C GLY A 307 -12.89 10.59 14.93
N LEU A 308 -14.13 11.02 15.22
CA LEU A 308 -14.39 12.33 15.83
C LEU A 308 -13.77 12.44 17.22
N ALA A 309 -13.76 11.34 17.99
CA ALA A 309 -13.13 11.26 19.30
C ALA A 309 -11.60 11.10 19.27
N GLY A 310 -10.96 11.07 18.09
CA GLY A 310 -9.51 10.93 17.95
C GLY A 310 -8.96 9.56 18.32
N LYS A 311 -9.78 8.50 18.37
CA LYS A 311 -9.32 7.15 18.73
C LYS A 311 -8.49 6.55 17.61
N THR A 312 -7.41 5.89 17.98
CA THR A 312 -6.44 5.27 17.08
C THR A 312 -6.21 3.79 17.41
N GLY A 313 -5.42 3.09 16.58
CA GLY A 313 -4.97 1.72 16.83
C GLY A 313 -6.03 0.67 16.49
N ARG A 314 -5.90 -0.51 17.10
CA ARG A 314 -6.76 -1.66 16.84
C ARG A 314 -8.17 -1.47 17.42
N LEU A 315 -9.18 -1.85 16.63
CA LEU A 315 -10.55 -1.96 17.13
C LEU A 315 -10.63 -3.08 18.18
N ASN A 316 -11.22 -2.79 19.35
CA ASN A 316 -11.45 -3.82 20.35
C ASN A 316 -12.40 -4.90 19.78
N GLN A 317 -11.95 -6.15 19.74
CA GLN A 317 -12.68 -7.28 19.15
C GLN A 317 -13.95 -7.64 19.93
N ASP A 318 -13.97 -7.41 21.25
CA ASP A 318 -15.16 -7.68 22.09
C ASP A 318 -16.39 -6.85 21.69
N LEU A 319 -16.19 -5.93 20.77
CA LEU A 319 -17.17 -4.98 20.29
C LEU A 319 -17.55 -5.19 18.79
N LEU A 320 -17.15 -6.32 18.20
CA LEU A 320 -17.61 -6.72 16.87
C LEU A 320 -19.05 -7.26 16.96
N PRO A 321 -20.00 -6.79 16.09
CA PRO A 321 -21.39 -7.24 16.11
C PRO A 321 -21.55 -8.66 15.58
#